data_deecf6fe6e9287cba6894900203e93f3
#
_entry.id   deecf6fe6e9287cba6894900203e93f3
#
_cell.length_a   1.000
_cell.length_b   1.000
_cell.length_c   1.000
_cell.angle_alpha   90.00
_cell.angle_beta   90.00
_cell.angle_gamma   90.00
#
_symmetry.space_group_name_H-M   'P 1'
#
loop_
_entity.id
_entity.type
_entity.pdbx_description
1 polymer ?
#
loop_
_entity_poly.entity_id
_entity_poly.type
_entity_poly.pdbx_seq_one_letter_code
_entity_poly.pdbx_strand_id
1 'polypeptide(L)'
;MFKKGDKVFFDSQGTMYEGILVSNVYRVFTEKEIYADIYISAIKEQITVNIKHIKKIDEMKKINALEIHEKVSIDELYNKLDEEVKEIAAAILLNDVENLTEELLDVMQVIKGIAYKFNIDLDANIEKHNKKLLSRGHKFI
;
A
#
# COMPACT_ATOMS: atom_id res chain seq x y z
N MET A 1 -15.29 4.65 -2.93
CA MET A 1 -15.85 5.24 -4.17
C MET A 1 -15.08 6.51 -4.49
N PHE A 2 -14.68 6.71 -5.75
CA PHE A 2 -13.96 7.91 -6.19
C PHE A 2 -14.92 9.10 -6.37
N LYS A 3 -14.49 10.30 -5.99
CA LYS A 3 -15.24 11.55 -6.16
C LYS A 3 -14.30 12.71 -6.53
N LYS A 4 -14.85 13.76 -7.15
CA LYS A 4 -14.13 15.00 -7.45
C LYS A 4 -13.43 15.55 -6.20
N GLY A 5 -12.16 15.93 -6.35
CA GLY A 5 -11.29 16.40 -5.27
C GLY A 5 -10.44 15.31 -4.61
N ASP A 6 -10.70 14.02 -4.86
CA ASP A 6 -9.83 12.95 -4.35
C ASP A 6 -8.43 13.09 -4.94
N LYS A 7 -7.42 13.00 -4.07
CA LYS A 7 -6.03 12.85 -4.49
C LYS A 7 -5.76 11.40 -4.85
N VAL A 8 -5.13 11.19 -5.98
CA VAL A 8 -4.95 9.86 -6.57
C VAL A 8 -3.57 9.66 -7.14
N PHE A 9 -3.13 8.42 -7.15
CA PHE A 9 -2.04 7.95 -8.00
C PHE A 9 -2.60 7.17 -9.19
N PHE A 10 -1.90 7.26 -10.32
CA PHE A 10 -2.14 6.37 -11.44
C PHE A 10 -0.81 6.02 -12.12
N ASP A 11 -0.74 4.82 -12.68
CA ASP A 11 0.39 4.35 -13.46
C ASP A 11 0.16 4.64 -14.94
N SER A 12 1.14 5.26 -15.58
CA SER A 12 1.21 5.41 -17.02
C SER A 12 2.53 4.85 -17.53
N GLN A 13 2.49 3.66 -18.11
CA GLN A 13 3.64 2.98 -18.70
C GLN A 13 4.84 2.82 -17.73
N GLY A 14 4.57 2.45 -16.48
CA GLY A 14 5.58 2.26 -15.44
C GLY A 14 6.02 3.56 -14.74
N THR A 15 5.39 4.69 -15.05
CA THR A 15 5.61 5.94 -14.33
C THR A 15 4.40 6.27 -13.48
N MET A 16 4.63 6.44 -12.17
CA MET A 16 3.59 6.84 -11.22
C MET A 16 3.42 8.35 -11.21
N TYR A 17 2.19 8.80 -11.41
CA TYR A 17 1.82 10.21 -11.34
C TYR A 17 0.85 10.46 -10.19
N GLU A 18 1.05 11.58 -9.51
CA GLU A 18 0.09 12.11 -8.54
C GLU A 18 -0.82 13.13 -9.23
N GLY A 19 -2.12 13.06 -8.94
CA GLY A 19 -3.09 13.99 -9.49
C GLY A 19 -4.31 14.18 -8.59
N ILE A 20 -5.18 15.09 -9.01
CA ILE A 20 -6.46 15.37 -8.33
C ILE A 20 -7.59 15.08 -9.31
N LEU A 21 -8.60 14.31 -8.90
CA LEU A 21 -9.82 14.09 -9.65
C LEU A 21 -10.55 15.42 -9.85
N VAL A 22 -10.68 15.86 -11.10
CA VAL A 22 -11.39 17.09 -11.46
C VAL A 22 -12.82 16.84 -11.93
N SER A 23 -13.17 15.57 -12.22
CA SER A 23 -14.54 15.13 -12.48
C SER A 23 -15.01 14.09 -11.46
N ASN A 24 -16.32 13.83 -11.41
CA ASN A 24 -16.82 12.58 -10.85
C ASN A 24 -16.57 11.44 -11.84
N VAL A 25 -16.57 10.21 -11.36
CA VAL A 25 -16.47 9.04 -12.24
C VAL A 25 -17.68 8.96 -13.18
N TYR A 26 -17.43 8.65 -14.44
CA TYR A 26 -18.46 8.58 -15.49
C TYR A 26 -18.23 7.37 -16.40
N ARG A 27 -19.28 6.96 -17.08
CA ARG A 27 -19.23 5.89 -18.06
C ARG A 27 -19.38 6.49 -19.46
N VAL A 28 -18.52 6.12 -20.38
CA VAL A 28 -18.66 6.45 -21.80
C VAL A 28 -19.75 5.54 -22.39
N PHE A 29 -20.68 6.12 -23.15
CA PHE A 29 -21.92 5.44 -23.60
C PHE A 29 -21.67 4.16 -24.40
N THR A 30 -20.54 4.06 -25.05
CA THR A 30 -20.14 2.92 -25.92
C THR A 30 -19.25 1.90 -25.20
N GLU A 31 -18.83 2.16 -23.95
CA GLU A 31 -17.86 1.35 -23.24
C GLU A 31 -18.42 0.82 -21.92
N LYS A 32 -17.98 -0.39 -21.52
CA LYS A 32 -18.33 -0.97 -20.23
C LYS A 32 -17.49 -0.41 -19.08
N GLU A 33 -16.43 0.30 -19.40
CA GLU A 33 -15.45 0.80 -18.44
C GLU A 33 -15.87 2.16 -17.88
N ILE A 34 -15.33 2.48 -16.70
CA ILE A 34 -15.60 3.71 -15.97
C ILE A 34 -14.34 4.57 -15.98
N TYR A 35 -14.50 5.85 -16.21
CA TYR A 35 -13.41 6.82 -16.37
C TYR A 35 -13.55 7.96 -15.37
N ALA A 36 -12.44 8.67 -15.17
CA ALA A 36 -12.40 9.94 -14.45
C ALA A 36 -11.33 10.85 -15.07
N ASP A 37 -11.53 12.15 -14.98
CA ASP A 37 -10.55 13.14 -15.39
C ASP A 37 -9.67 13.53 -14.21
N ILE A 38 -8.35 13.51 -14.43
CA ILE A 38 -7.33 13.82 -13.43
C ILE A 38 -6.51 15.01 -13.91
N TYR A 39 -6.31 15.99 -13.04
CA TYR A 39 -5.34 17.06 -13.25
C TYR A 39 -4.01 16.70 -12.60
N ILE A 40 -2.93 16.73 -13.39
CA ILE A 40 -1.57 16.41 -12.95
C ILE A 40 -0.78 17.70 -12.82
N SER A 41 -0.51 18.11 -11.59
CA SER A 41 0.18 19.37 -11.32
C SER A 41 1.60 19.42 -11.86
N ALA A 42 2.30 18.28 -11.88
CA ALA A 42 3.69 18.19 -12.33
C ALA A 42 3.88 18.56 -13.82
N ILE A 43 2.90 18.22 -14.66
CA ILE A 43 2.93 18.51 -16.10
C ILE A 43 1.88 19.54 -16.54
N LYS A 44 1.07 20.03 -15.59
CA LYS A 44 -0.02 21.00 -15.81
C LYS A 44 -1.06 20.55 -16.84
N GLU A 45 -1.33 19.28 -16.92
CA GLU A 45 -2.27 18.69 -17.87
C GLU A 45 -3.45 18.00 -17.18
N GLN A 46 -4.57 17.95 -17.87
CA GLN A 46 -5.73 17.14 -17.52
C GLN A 46 -5.79 15.95 -18.46
N ILE A 47 -5.94 14.76 -17.89
CA ILE A 47 -6.06 13.51 -18.65
C ILE A 47 -7.29 12.73 -18.21
N THR A 48 -7.82 11.91 -19.11
CA THR A 48 -8.89 10.95 -18.81
C THR A 48 -8.28 9.58 -18.57
N VAL A 49 -8.58 8.98 -17.42
CA VAL A 49 -8.01 7.69 -17.01
C VAL A 49 -9.13 6.73 -16.62
N ASN A 50 -8.98 5.46 -16.99
CA ASN A 50 -9.85 4.40 -16.49
C ASN A 50 -9.62 4.21 -14.99
N ILE A 51 -10.70 4.17 -14.21
CA ILE A 51 -10.62 4.10 -12.74
C ILE A 51 -9.91 2.86 -12.21
N LYS A 52 -9.81 1.78 -12.97
CA LYS A 52 -9.05 0.57 -12.59
C LYS A 52 -7.55 0.83 -12.44
N HIS A 53 -7.03 1.89 -13.07
CA HIS A 53 -5.62 2.30 -12.99
C HIS A 53 -5.37 3.40 -11.96
N ILE A 54 -6.39 3.80 -11.20
CA ILE A 54 -6.31 4.87 -10.21
C ILE A 54 -6.37 4.28 -8.80
N LYS A 55 -5.53 4.78 -7.90
CA LYS A 55 -5.59 4.49 -6.44
C LYS A 55 -5.66 5.79 -5.67
N LYS A 56 -6.43 5.82 -4.59
CA LYS A 56 -6.43 6.96 -3.67
C LYS A 56 -5.11 7.03 -2.92
N ILE A 57 -4.60 8.26 -2.71
CA ILE A 57 -3.36 8.47 -1.94
C ILE A 57 -3.49 7.90 -0.51
N ASP A 58 -4.66 8.03 0.11
CA ASP A 58 -4.88 7.49 1.46
C ASP A 58 -4.80 5.96 1.50
N GLU A 59 -5.12 5.27 0.39
CA GLU A 59 -4.96 3.82 0.25
C GLU A 59 -3.49 3.44 0.05
N MET A 60 -2.71 4.30 -0.61
CA MET A 60 -1.26 4.10 -0.81
C MET A 60 -0.44 4.33 0.47
N LYS A 61 -0.98 5.03 1.47
CA LYS A 61 -0.32 5.23 2.77
C LYS A 61 -0.46 4.03 3.71
N LYS A 62 -1.02 2.93 3.25
CA LYS A 62 -1.20 1.69 4.01
C LYS A 62 -0.45 0.57 3.34
N ILE A 63 0.15 -0.29 4.14
CA ILE A 63 0.69 -1.55 3.65
C ILE A 63 -0.47 -2.51 3.43
N ASN A 64 -0.68 -2.90 2.17
CA ASN A 64 -1.76 -3.79 1.76
C ASN A 64 -1.19 -5.13 1.31
N ALA A 65 -2.01 -6.19 1.35
CA ALA A 65 -1.66 -7.44 0.70
C ALA A 65 -1.52 -7.21 -0.81
N LEU A 66 -0.52 -7.83 -1.43
CA LEU A 66 -0.26 -7.76 -2.87
C LEU A 66 -0.91 -8.94 -3.58
N GLU A 67 -1.22 -8.78 -4.88
CA GLU A 67 -1.76 -9.87 -5.70
C GLU A 67 -0.86 -11.11 -5.69
N ILE A 68 0.46 -10.92 -5.62
CA ILE A 68 1.41 -12.03 -5.56
C ILE A 68 1.19 -12.92 -4.33
N HIS A 69 0.66 -12.38 -3.22
CA HIS A 69 0.38 -13.16 -2.02
C HIS A 69 -0.69 -14.24 -2.23
N GLU A 70 -1.52 -14.12 -3.27
CA GLU A 70 -2.46 -15.19 -3.65
C GLU A 70 -1.72 -16.43 -4.19
N LYS A 71 -0.59 -16.23 -4.86
CA LYS A 71 0.14 -17.25 -5.63
C LYS A 71 1.28 -17.91 -4.85
N VAL A 72 1.96 -17.16 -3.97
CA VAL A 72 3.08 -17.67 -3.17
C VAL A 72 2.59 -18.59 -2.04
N SER A 73 3.38 -19.57 -1.66
CA SER A 73 3.12 -20.43 -0.51
C SER A 73 3.44 -19.74 0.82
N ILE A 74 2.99 -20.34 1.92
CA ILE A 74 3.35 -19.84 3.25
C ILE A 74 4.84 -20.04 3.54
N ASP A 75 5.44 -21.11 3.02
CA ASP A 75 6.87 -21.39 3.20
C ASP A 75 7.72 -20.35 2.45
N GLU A 76 7.30 -19.93 1.26
CA GLU A 76 7.97 -18.85 0.53
C GLU A 76 7.87 -17.52 1.29
N LEU A 77 6.71 -17.17 1.87
CA LEU A 77 6.56 -15.99 2.70
C LEU A 77 7.40 -16.07 3.99
N TYR A 78 7.52 -17.25 4.60
CA TYR A 78 8.36 -17.44 5.76
C TYR A 78 9.85 -17.26 5.43
N ASN A 79 10.31 -17.84 4.31
CA ASN A 79 11.68 -17.66 3.85
C ASN A 79 12.00 -16.20 3.51
N LYS A 80 11.04 -15.50 2.88
CA LYS A 80 11.20 -14.07 2.59
C LYS A 80 11.28 -13.25 3.88
N LEU A 81 10.48 -13.55 4.89
CA LEU A 81 10.57 -12.88 6.20
C LEU A 81 11.95 -13.05 6.84
N ASP A 82 12.53 -14.26 6.77
CA ASP A 82 13.87 -14.55 7.30
C ASP A 82 14.97 -13.77 6.53
N GLU A 83 14.80 -13.59 5.23
CA GLU A 83 15.66 -12.76 4.39
C GLU A 83 15.61 -11.28 4.83
N GLU A 84 14.42 -10.67 4.88
CA GLU A 84 14.24 -9.27 5.25
C GLU A 84 14.77 -8.95 6.67
N VAL A 85 14.60 -9.89 7.62
CA VAL A 85 15.16 -9.74 8.97
C VAL A 85 16.69 -9.70 8.95
N LYS A 86 17.34 -10.44 8.08
CA LYS A 86 18.81 -10.39 7.91
C LYS A 86 19.26 -9.09 7.27
N GLU A 87 18.50 -8.56 6.31
CA GLU A 87 18.76 -7.29 5.64
C GLU A 87 18.60 -6.11 6.61
N ILE A 88 17.58 -6.13 7.49
CA ILE A 88 17.47 -5.19 8.62
C ILE A 88 18.74 -5.22 9.50
N ALA A 89 19.22 -6.41 9.86
CA ALA A 89 20.42 -6.52 10.70
C ALA A 89 21.66 -5.94 10.01
N ALA A 90 21.81 -6.14 8.71
CA ALA A 90 22.89 -5.57 7.91
C ALA A 90 22.79 -4.03 7.84
N ALA A 91 21.60 -3.48 7.59
CA ALA A 91 21.36 -2.04 7.53
C ALA A 91 21.66 -1.36 8.88
N ILE A 92 21.30 -1.98 10.01
CA ILE A 92 21.63 -1.51 11.36
C ILE A 92 23.15 -1.47 11.57
N LEU A 93 23.87 -2.54 11.21
CA LEU A 93 25.32 -2.62 11.37
C LEU A 93 26.05 -1.56 10.54
N LEU A 94 25.52 -1.23 9.36
CA LEU A 94 26.08 -0.22 8.47
C LEU A 94 25.62 1.21 8.82
N ASN A 95 24.70 1.35 9.75
CA ASN A 95 24.03 2.62 10.07
C ASN A 95 23.39 3.28 8.84
N ASP A 96 22.86 2.46 7.93
CA ASP A 96 22.19 2.90 6.71
C ASP A 96 20.69 3.06 6.98
N VAL A 97 20.30 4.30 7.32
CA VAL A 97 18.92 4.62 7.72
C VAL A 97 17.96 4.51 6.54
N GLU A 98 18.40 4.83 5.32
CA GLU A 98 17.57 4.75 4.12
C GLU A 98 17.22 3.29 3.81
N ASN A 99 18.23 2.43 3.70
CA ASN A 99 18.05 1.00 3.50
C ASN A 99 17.26 0.35 4.65
N LEU A 100 17.56 0.71 5.91
CA LEU A 100 16.81 0.21 7.06
C LEU A 100 15.31 0.54 6.96
N THR A 101 14.96 1.71 6.43
CA THR A 101 13.56 2.10 6.24
C THR A 101 12.87 1.20 5.21
N GLU A 102 13.56 0.88 4.11
CA GLU A 102 13.04 -0.01 3.07
C GLU A 102 12.82 -1.43 3.63
N GLU A 103 13.82 -2.00 4.30
CA GLU A 103 13.73 -3.36 4.86
C GLU A 103 12.62 -3.50 5.93
N LEU A 104 12.42 -2.46 6.75
CA LEU A 104 11.31 -2.44 7.71
C LEU A 104 9.94 -2.44 7.01
N LEU A 105 9.80 -1.74 5.89
CA LEU A 105 8.57 -1.75 5.09
C LEU A 105 8.36 -3.09 4.40
N ASP A 106 9.43 -3.74 3.92
CA ASP A 106 9.37 -5.05 3.30
C ASP A 106 8.97 -6.14 4.30
N VAL A 107 9.49 -6.13 5.51
CA VAL A 107 9.00 -6.99 6.61
C VAL A 107 7.50 -6.77 6.84
N MET A 108 7.04 -5.53 6.91
CA MET A 108 5.61 -5.25 7.09
C MET A 108 4.79 -5.76 5.91
N GLN A 109 5.31 -5.70 4.68
CA GLN A 109 4.66 -6.22 3.49
C GLN A 109 4.53 -7.75 3.54
N VAL A 110 5.59 -8.47 3.94
CA VAL A 110 5.56 -9.93 4.13
C VAL A 110 4.57 -10.32 5.23
N ILE A 111 4.56 -9.60 6.36
CA ILE A 111 3.59 -9.83 7.46
C ILE A 111 2.15 -9.67 6.95
N LYS A 112 1.86 -8.66 6.14
CA LYS A 112 0.52 -8.51 5.51
C LYS A 112 0.19 -9.68 4.58
N GLY A 113 1.16 -10.22 3.85
CA GLY A 113 1.01 -11.43 3.03
C GLY A 113 0.66 -12.66 3.86
N ILE A 114 1.36 -12.87 4.97
CA ILE A 114 1.06 -13.97 5.91
C ILE A 114 -0.34 -13.81 6.50
N ALA A 115 -0.69 -12.61 6.98
CA ALA A 115 -2.02 -12.32 7.52
C ALA A 115 -3.12 -12.60 6.49
N TYR A 116 -2.90 -12.23 5.24
CA TYR A 116 -3.82 -12.51 4.13
C TYR A 116 -4.04 -14.02 3.95
N LYS A 117 -2.99 -14.83 3.92
CA LYS A 117 -3.07 -16.30 3.80
C LYS A 117 -3.92 -16.97 4.89
N PHE A 118 -3.89 -16.42 6.10
CA PHE A 118 -4.66 -16.93 7.23
C PHE A 118 -5.98 -16.19 7.46
N ASN A 119 -6.37 -15.29 6.54
CA ASN A 119 -7.58 -14.46 6.66
C ASN A 119 -7.62 -13.67 7.99
N ILE A 120 -6.47 -13.12 8.40
CA ILE A 120 -6.32 -12.33 9.63
C ILE A 120 -6.43 -10.84 9.29
N ASP A 121 -7.40 -10.15 9.88
CA ASP A 121 -7.45 -8.69 9.89
C ASP A 121 -6.59 -8.14 11.03
N LEU A 122 -5.37 -7.70 10.69
CA LEU A 122 -4.44 -7.12 11.66
C LEU A 122 -5.00 -5.82 12.23
N ASP A 123 -5.59 -4.98 11.39
CA ASP A 123 -6.05 -3.64 11.77
C ASP A 123 -7.22 -3.74 12.79
N ALA A 124 -8.13 -4.67 12.59
CA ALA A 124 -9.22 -4.96 13.54
C ALA A 124 -8.72 -5.48 14.91
N ASN A 125 -7.49 -6.01 14.98
CA ASN A 125 -6.94 -6.57 16.22
C ASN A 125 -5.97 -5.63 16.95
N ILE A 126 -5.62 -4.47 16.40
CA ILE A 126 -4.67 -3.51 17.01
C ILE A 126 -5.14 -3.06 18.38
N GLU A 127 -6.41 -2.70 18.56
CA GLU A 127 -6.92 -2.21 19.85
C GLU A 127 -6.80 -3.27 20.94
N LYS A 128 -7.14 -4.51 20.63
CA LYS A 128 -7.02 -5.64 21.57
C LYS A 128 -5.55 -5.89 21.95
N HIS A 129 -4.65 -5.82 20.97
CA HIS A 129 -3.21 -5.97 21.19
C HIS A 129 -2.66 -4.87 22.09
N ASN A 130 -3.02 -3.61 21.82
CA ASN A 130 -2.60 -2.46 22.62
C ASN A 130 -3.09 -2.54 24.07
N LYS A 131 -4.33 -2.94 24.31
CA LYS A 131 -4.85 -3.18 25.68
C LYS A 131 -4.02 -4.24 26.42
N LYS A 132 -3.60 -5.32 25.72
CA LYS A 132 -2.71 -6.34 26.27
C LYS A 132 -1.34 -5.78 26.64
N LEU A 133 -0.75 -4.90 25.82
CA LEU A 133 0.53 -4.25 26.11
C LEU A 133 0.42 -3.35 27.36
N LEU A 134 -0.62 -2.51 27.44
CA LEU A 134 -0.89 -1.66 28.58
C LEU A 134 -1.05 -2.48 29.88
N SER A 135 -1.77 -3.60 29.83
CA SER A 135 -1.94 -4.48 31.00
C SER A 135 -0.63 -5.13 31.49
N ARG A 136 0.38 -5.20 30.63
CA ARG A 136 1.74 -5.66 30.93
C ARG A 136 2.68 -4.54 31.41
N GLY A 137 2.17 -3.33 31.59
CA GLY A 137 2.93 -2.18 32.05
C GLY A 137 3.69 -1.40 30.97
N HIS A 138 3.51 -1.74 29.68
CA HIS A 138 4.07 -0.93 28.59
C HIS A 138 3.37 0.43 28.51
N LYS A 139 4.11 1.45 28.09
CA LYS A 139 3.58 2.80 27.81
C LYS A 139 3.82 3.12 26.34
N PHE A 140 2.84 3.72 25.70
CA PHE A 140 3.03 4.27 24.36
C PHE A 140 3.67 5.65 24.43
N ILE A 141 4.53 5.96 23.46
CA ILE A 141 5.15 7.28 23.24
C ILE A 141 4.27 8.15 22.34
#